data_e64217a9a66e4d47c4bcd78682690d80
#
_entry.id   e64217a9a66e4d47c4bcd78682690d80
#
_cell.length_a   1.000
_cell.length_b   1.000
_cell.length_c   1.000
_cell.angle_alpha   90.00
_cell.angle_beta   90.00
_cell.angle_gamma   90.00
#
_symmetry.space_group_name_H-M   'P 1'
#
loop_
_entity.id
_entity.type
_entity.pdbx_description
1 polymer ?
#
loop_
_entity_poly.entity_id
_entity_poly.type
_entity_poly.pdbx_seq_one_letter_code
_entity_poly.pdbx_strand_id
1 'polypeptide(L)'
;MVLQISNFLMRMGRGLFECCFTSSSSDTFSKQSKWRILPYKKLAKVTNNFNQSHCLGKRGFATEYYGKLEDGREITIQCFNEDKHHMLQQFINETAILNYLPHKNIVSIYGCASHHKESLLVHEYLSNGNLASHLQSEITKNSTLPWLTRLDIAIDIANSLDYLHYYGIIHRNVKSSNILLDVNFCAKLANLHLSRKLPDGVPVYATHVTGDIIGTCSYIDPEYLTKGRLSVKNDVYSFGVVLCELFSSKLAKNWVMNEEDSLATILSRKIENQTLVELLDPRLGFESNLKIKRMMTATAELAHLCMKCPQELRPNMEQVLESLDGIKQGRYETNSTKALKIFHHAELEEATNKFDTCLGKGGYGTVYYGKLQDGREVAIKCFHDESETEETIKQFMKETAILGLLHHENLVSLYGRTSRNCNKHMLVYEYISNGTLTKHLHESSGGKLPWHNRLNIAIETATALVFLHESGIIHRDVKGSNILLDENFTVKVADFGFSRSLPDHATHVSTIPVGTRAYIDPDYYESGRVSDKSDVYSFGVVLFELISSIRPSLMEGTDYVTLAQFAKRKILNKELTAVVDQSFWLGVDKNMMEMITAVAELAFQCVQCPKELRPSMKQVLDTLEGIRKGTWGFNQIT
;
A
#
# COMPACT_ATOMS: atom_id res chain seq x y z
N MET A 1 -13.96 25.39 34.40
CA MET A 1 -13.94 24.11 33.70
C MET A 1 -14.01 24.25 32.17
N VAL A 2 -15.05 24.82 31.55
CA VAL A 2 -15.09 25.07 30.09
C VAL A 2 -13.87 25.86 29.60
N LEU A 3 -13.42 26.86 30.32
CA LEU A 3 -12.18 27.61 30.07
C LEU A 3 -10.90 26.75 30.25
N GLN A 4 -10.90 25.82 31.21
CA GLN A 4 -9.77 24.90 31.42
C GLN A 4 -9.71 23.85 30.28
N ILE A 5 -10.84 23.32 29.86
CA ILE A 5 -10.94 22.43 28.71
C ILE A 5 -10.55 23.17 27.43
N SER A 6 -11.03 24.39 27.21
CA SER A 6 -10.65 25.22 26.07
C SER A 6 -9.15 25.58 26.08
N ASN A 7 -8.58 25.94 27.24
CA ASN A 7 -7.15 26.23 27.37
C ASN A 7 -6.27 24.96 27.24
N PHE A 8 -6.76 23.81 27.72
CA PHE A 8 -6.08 22.53 27.57
C PHE A 8 -6.13 22.06 26.11
N LEU A 9 -7.30 22.15 25.45
CA LEU A 9 -7.47 21.82 24.03
C LEU A 9 -6.62 22.75 23.14
N MET A 10 -6.52 24.05 23.48
CA MET A 10 -5.62 24.97 22.77
C MET A 10 -4.13 24.66 23.01
N ARG A 11 -3.74 24.17 24.18
CA ARG A 11 -2.37 23.73 24.45
C ARG A 11 -2.04 22.40 23.76
N MET A 12 -2.96 21.42 23.80
CA MET A 12 -2.81 20.15 23.08
C MET A 12 -2.86 20.37 21.56
N GLY A 13 -3.73 21.28 21.09
CA GLY A 13 -3.81 21.64 19.68
C GLY A 13 -2.52 22.24 19.14
N ARG A 14 -1.82 23.09 19.88
CA ARG A 14 -0.49 23.58 19.49
C ARG A 14 0.54 22.46 19.44
N GLY A 15 0.61 21.58 20.45
CA GLY A 15 1.55 20.47 20.44
C GLY A 15 1.27 19.42 19.34
N LEU A 16 -0.01 19.17 19.00
CA LEU A 16 -0.39 18.33 17.84
C LEU A 16 -0.13 19.06 16.50
N PHE A 17 -0.24 20.39 16.48
CA PHE A 17 -0.06 21.23 15.29
C PHE A 17 1.41 21.50 14.96
N GLU A 18 2.25 21.74 15.96
CA GLU A 18 3.69 22.04 15.76
C GLU A 18 4.47 20.85 15.22
N CYS A 19 4.05 19.60 15.52
CA CYS A 19 4.72 18.40 15.00
C CYS A 19 4.23 17.96 13.61
N CYS A 20 3.04 18.35 13.18
CA CYS A 20 2.49 17.93 11.88
C CYS A 20 2.79 18.91 10.72
N PHE A 21 3.26 20.13 10.98
CA PHE A 21 3.34 21.19 9.97
C PHE A 21 4.60 22.06 10.07
N THR A 22 5.79 21.46 10.10
CA THR A 22 7.03 22.17 9.77
C THR A 22 7.38 22.01 8.29
N SER A 23 6.43 22.26 7.39
CA SER A 23 6.74 22.60 5.99
C SER A 23 5.51 23.19 5.29
N SER A 24 5.59 24.50 5.06
CA SER A 24 4.98 25.30 3.97
C SER A 24 3.58 24.89 3.47
N SER A 25 2.53 25.41 4.09
CA SER A 25 1.33 25.96 3.44
C SER A 25 0.32 26.42 4.51
N SER A 26 0.43 27.70 4.91
CA SER A 26 -0.30 28.30 6.05
C SER A 26 -1.72 28.80 5.74
N ASP A 27 -2.31 28.54 4.57
CA ASP A 27 -3.52 29.27 4.17
C ASP A 27 -4.82 28.45 3.96
N THR A 28 -4.81 27.12 4.09
CA THR A 28 -6.03 26.31 3.83
C THR A 28 -6.67 25.65 5.04
N PHE A 29 -5.99 25.56 6.18
CA PHE A 29 -6.49 24.83 7.36
C PHE A 29 -7.22 25.67 8.43
N SER A 30 -7.21 27.00 8.33
CA SER A 30 -7.83 27.89 9.35
C SER A 30 -9.36 27.98 9.31
N LYS A 31 -10.07 27.26 8.42
CA LYS A 31 -11.52 27.40 8.21
C LYS A 31 -12.40 26.20 8.60
N GLN A 32 -11.92 25.13 9.23
CA GLN A 32 -12.77 23.94 9.46
C GLN A 32 -12.76 23.27 10.85
N SER A 33 -12.46 23.96 11.95
CA SER A 33 -12.86 23.41 13.26
C SER A 33 -14.36 23.59 13.45
N LYS A 34 -15.12 22.54 13.13
CA LYS A 34 -16.62 22.56 13.17
C LYS A 34 -17.20 22.19 14.54
N TRP A 35 -16.39 21.86 15.54
CA TRP A 35 -16.94 21.48 16.83
C TRP A 35 -17.45 22.71 17.61
N ARG A 36 -18.56 22.53 18.35
CA ARG A 36 -19.23 23.61 19.04
C ARG A 36 -19.46 23.22 20.50
N ILE A 37 -19.33 24.20 21.39
CA ILE A 37 -19.90 24.05 22.73
C ILE A 37 -21.42 24.19 22.55
N LEU A 38 -22.15 23.11 22.83
CA LEU A 38 -23.60 23.06 22.70
C LEU A 38 -24.25 23.41 24.05
N PRO A 39 -25.35 24.20 24.03
CA PRO A 39 -26.06 24.49 25.27
C PRO A 39 -26.70 23.22 25.84
N TYR A 40 -26.43 22.90 27.11
CA TYR A 40 -27.01 21.75 27.81
C TYR A 40 -28.55 21.69 27.67
N LYS A 41 -29.22 22.85 27.85
CA LYS A 41 -30.68 22.94 27.69
C LYS A 41 -31.18 22.45 26.33
N LYS A 42 -30.39 22.65 25.27
CA LYS A 42 -30.73 22.16 23.93
C LYS A 42 -30.63 20.62 23.87
N LEU A 43 -29.63 20.05 24.46
CA LEU A 43 -29.43 18.59 24.52
C LEU A 43 -30.47 17.91 25.40
N ALA A 44 -30.81 18.53 26.54
CA ALA A 44 -31.89 18.08 27.41
C ALA A 44 -33.24 18.08 26.70
N LYS A 45 -33.53 19.15 25.92
CA LYS A 45 -34.76 19.24 25.12
C LYS A 45 -34.91 18.11 24.09
N VAL A 46 -33.84 17.81 23.31
CA VAL A 46 -33.90 16.82 22.24
C VAL A 46 -33.89 15.37 22.75
N THR A 47 -33.50 15.13 24.00
CA THR A 47 -33.54 13.84 24.67
C THR A 47 -34.71 13.68 25.66
N ASN A 48 -35.62 14.63 25.67
CA ASN A 48 -36.71 14.69 26.66
C ASN A 48 -36.19 14.58 28.09
N ASN A 49 -35.20 15.42 28.46
CA ASN A 49 -34.46 15.41 29.73
C ASN A 49 -33.77 14.08 30.02
N PHE A 50 -33.08 13.52 29.01
CA PHE A 50 -32.38 12.23 29.10
C PHE A 50 -33.29 11.09 29.54
N ASN A 51 -34.52 11.09 29.04
CA ASN A 51 -35.52 10.07 29.35
C ASN A 51 -35.09 8.67 28.89
N GLN A 52 -35.49 7.64 29.64
CA GLN A 52 -35.17 6.25 29.31
C GLN A 52 -35.66 5.82 27.92
N SER A 53 -36.73 6.41 27.39
CA SER A 53 -37.22 6.16 26.02
C SER A 53 -36.23 6.59 24.91
N HIS A 54 -35.31 7.49 25.21
CA HIS A 54 -34.23 7.94 24.32
C HIS A 54 -32.88 7.27 24.62
N CYS A 55 -32.83 6.40 25.65
CA CYS A 55 -31.62 5.71 26.04
C CYS A 55 -31.28 4.61 25.03
N LEU A 56 -30.12 4.73 24.37
CA LEU A 56 -29.57 3.72 23.46
C LEU A 56 -28.85 2.59 24.21
N GLY A 57 -28.42 2.86 25.45
CA GLY A 57 -27.72 1.88 26.29
C GLY A 57 -26.59 2.48 27.11
N LYS A 58 -25.92 1.61 27.86
CA LYS A 58 -24.69 1.94 28.59
C LYS A 58 -23.49 1.33 27.89
N ARG A 59 -22.49 2.13 27.60
CA ARG A 59 -21.21 1.69 27.02
C ARG A 59 -20.07 2.10 27.92
N GLY A 60 -19.45 1.10 28.54
CA GLY A 60 -18.39 1.35 29.49
C GLY A 60 -18.89 2.23 30.65
N PHE A 61 -18.40 3.45 30.74
CA PHE A 61 -18.71 4.41 31.82
C PHE A 61 -19.70 5.50 31.40
N ALA A 62 -20.15 5.51 30.14
CA ALA A 62 -21.09 6.51 29.63
C ALA A 62 -22.47 5.90 29.36
N THR A 63 -23.50 6.72 29.53
CA THR A 63 -24.86 6.41 29.06
C THR A 63 -25.10 7.15 27.75
N GLU A 64 -25.59 6.44 26.74
CA GLU A 64 -25.83 6.98 25.41
C GLU A 64 -27.32 7.27 25.20
N TYR A 65 -27.64 8.45 24.64
CA TYR A 65 -28.99 8.88 24.32
C TYR A 65 -29.10 9.31 22.86
N TYR A 66 -30.22 8.98 22.23
CA TYR A 66 -30.60 9.46 20.91
C TYR A 66 -31.26 10.83 21.02
N GLY A 67 -30.97 11.71 20.05
CA GLY A 67 -31.66 12.99 19.88
C GLY A 67 -31.68 13.45 18.43
N LYS A 68 -32.63 14.36 18.13
CA LYS A 68 -32.69 14.99 16.80
C LYS A 68 -32.65 16.50 16.98
N LEU A 69 -31.65 17.12 16.35
CA LEU A 69 -31.47 18.58 16.40
C LEU A 69 -32.49 19.30 15.52
N GLU A 70 -32.69 20.59 15.75
CA GLU A 70 -33.62 21.42 15.01
C GLU A 70 -33.25 21.57 13.51
N ASP A 71 -31.98 21.38 13.16
CA ASP A 71 -31.48 21.37 11.79
C ASP A 71 -31.63 20.00 11.09
N GLY A 72 -32.33 19.05 11.74
CA GLY A 72 -32.64 17.73 11.21
C GLY A 72 -31.59 16.68 11.46
N ARG A 73 -30.38 17.03 11.96
CA ARG A 73 -29.31 16.06 12.26
C ARG A 73 -29.71 15.15 13.41
N GLU A 74 -29.52 13.85 13.19
CA GLU A 74 -29.67 12.83 14.22
C GLU A 74 -28.34 12.68 14.97
N ILE A 75 -28.41 12.62 16.29
CA ILE A 75 -27.23 12.66 17.17
C ILE A 75 -27.30 11.57 18.22
N THR A 76 -26.11 11.11 18.63
CA THR A 76 -25.89 10.35 19.86
C THR A 76 -25.23 11.26 20.88
N ILE A 77 -25.75 11.27 22.10
CA ILE A 77 -25.19 12.02 23.23
C ILE A 77 -24.65 11.03 24.23
N GLN A 78 -23.35 11.02 24.45
CA GLN A 78 -22.69 10.25 25.52
C GLN A 78 -22.58 11.11 26.78
N CYS A 79 -23.19 10.66 27.86
CA CYS A 79 -23.17 11.32 29.17
C CYS A 79 -22.16 10.64 30.08
N PHE A 80 -21.10 11.36 30.46
CA PHE A 80 -20.05 10.94 31.39
C PHE A 80 -20.32 11.56 32.76
N ASN A 81 -20.27 10.76 33.83
CA ASN A 81 -20.33 11.26 35.20
C ASN A 81 -18.93 11.61 35.69
N GLU A 82 -18.70 12.87 36.10
CA GLU A 82 -17.39 13.43 36.46
C GLU A 82 -16.88 13.03 37.88
N ASP A 83 -17.62 12.24 38.65
CA ASP A 83 -17.21 11.88 40.01
C ASP A 83 -15.89 11.06 40.07
N LYS A 84 -15.32 10.68 38.90
CA LYS A 84 -14.04 9.98 38.78
C LYS A 84 -13.07 10.74 37.85
N HIS A 85 -11.95 11.18 38.38
CA HIS A 85 -10.94 11.98 37.67
C HIS A 85 -10.47 11.34 36.32
N HIS A 86 -10.41 10.01 36.24
CA HIS A 86 -10.01 9.29 35.04
C HIS A 86 -11.04 9.40 33.90
N MET A 87 -12.32 9.63 34.20
CA MET A 87 -13.38 9.76 33.19
C MET A 87 -13.30 11.10 32.47
N LEU A 88 -12.95 12.16 33.20
CA LEU A 88 -12.70 13.47 32.61
C LEU A 88 -11.51 13.40 31.63
N GLN A 89 -10.45 12.68 32.00
CA GLN A 89 -9.29 12.50 31.11
C GLN A 89 -9.66 11.73 29.82
N GLN A 90 -10.48 10.70 29.93
CA GLN A 90 -10.97 9.94 28.76
C GLN A 90 -11.81 10.82 27.84
N PHE A 91 -12.73 11.60 28.40
CA PHE A 91 -13.54 12.58 27.65
C PHE A 91 -12.67 13.60 26.90
N ILE A 92 -11.67 14.16 27.57
CA ILE A 92 -10.74 15.13 26.97
C ILE A 92 -9.96 14.48 25.83
N ASN A 93 -9.45 13.27 26.03
CA ASN A 93 -8.67 12.54 25.05
C ASN A 93 -9.50 12.24 23.78
N GLU A 94 -10.71 11.71 23.93
CA GLU A 94 -11.60 11.42 22.82
C GLU A 94 -11.97 12.68 22.05
N THR A 95 -12.34 13.74 22.77
CA THR A 95 -12.70 15.04 22.16
C THR A 95 -11.53 15.62 21.36
N ALA A 96 -10.30 15.54 21.88
CA ALA A 96 -9.12 16.04 21.20
C ALA A 96 -8.87 15.28 19.90
N ILE A 97 -8.86 13.94 19.94
CA ILE A 97 -8.59 13.11 18.77
C ILE A 97 -9.66 13.35 17.69
N LEU A 98 -10.94 13.24 18.04
CA LEU A 98 -12.04 13.37 17.08
C LEU A 98 -12.15 14.78 16.45
N ASN A 99 -11.74 15.82 17.17
CA ASN A 99 -11.77 17.18 16.65
C ASN A 99 -10.66 17.44 15.62
N TYR A 100 -9.46 16.90 15.85
CA TYR A 100 -8.28 17.18 15.03
C TYR A 100 -8.07 16.19 13.88
N LEU A 101 -8.69 15.00 13.94
CA LEU A 101 -8.50 13.93 12.98
C LEU A 101 -9.83 13.44 12.38
N PRO A 102 -10.50 14.26 11.56
CA PRO A 102 -11.71 13.83 10.88
C PRO A 102 -11.40 12.80 9.80
N HIS A 103 -12.11 11.66 9.81
CA HIS A 103 -11.99 10.63 8.80
C HIS A 103 -13.36 10.01 8.50
N LYS A 104 -13.61 9.61 7.24
CA LYS A 104 -14.91 9.05 6.82
C LYS A 104 -15.34 7.81 7.61
N ASN A 105 -14.37 6.98 8.00
CA ASN A 105 -14.57 5.73 8.75
C ASN A 105 -14.28 5.87 10.27
N ILE A 106 -14.26 7.09 10.79
CA ILE A 106 -14.24 7.39 12.23
C ILE A 106 -15.50 8.19 12.56
N VAL A 107 -16.11 7.92 13.71
CA VAL A 107 -17.30 8.63 14.17
C VAL A 107 -17.04 10.13 14.25
N SER A 108 -17.95 10.94 13.67
CA SER A 108 -17.82 12.39 13.64
C SER A 108 -18.34 13.04 14.91
N ILE A 109 -17.55 13.94 15.49
CA ILE A 109 -17.99 14.77 16.63
C ILE A 109 -18.70 16.03 16.14
N TYR A 110 -19.82 16.38 16.78
CA TYR A 110 -20.55 17.65 16.53
C TYR A 110 -20.31 18.70 17.61
N GLY A 111 -19.90 18.28 18.80
CA GLY A 111 -19.59 19.16 19.89
C GLY A 111 -19.64 18.49 21.25
N CYS A 112 -19.54 19.32 22.26
CA CYS A 112 -19.65 18.89 23.66
C CYS A 112 -20.47 19.87 24.48
N ALA A 113 -20.91 19.42 25.65
CA ALA A 113 -21.52 20.25 26.66
C ALA A 113 -21.01 19.82 28.04
N SER A 114 -21.14 20.71 29.03
CA SER A 114 -20.88 20.38 30.42
C SER A 114 -21.95 21.04 31.29
N HIS A 115 -22.47 20.32 32.27
CA HIS A 115 -23.45 20.81 33.20
C HIS A 115 -23.28 20.14 34.58
N HIS A 116 -23.01 20.92 35.60
CA HIS A 116 -22.67 20.45 36.95
C HIS A 116 -21.50 19.44 36.92
N LYS A 117 -21.77 18.17 37.22
CA LYS A 117 -20.83 17.04 37.24
C LYS A 117 -20.94 16.12 36.04
N GLU A 118 -21.60 16.55 34.97
CA GLU A 118 -21.79 15.77 33.77
C GLU A 118 -21.06 16.41 32.59
N SER A 119 -20.28 15.63 31.87
CA SER A 119 -19.69 15.97 30.58
C SER A 119 -20.41 15.21 29.48
N LEU A 120 -20.82 15.95 28.46
CA LEU A 120 -21.59 15.42 27.34
C LEU A 120 -20.79 15.49 26.06
N LEU A 121 -20.65 14.39 25.34
CA LEU A 121 -20.06 14.33 24.02
C LEU A 121 -21.14 14.05 23.00
N VAL A 122 -21.18 14.81 21.91
CA VAL A 122 -22.24 14.72 20.90
C VAL A 122 -21.63 14.33 19.56
N HIS A 123 -22.05 13.19 19.05
CA HIS A 123 -21.59 12.65 17.79
C HIS A 123 -22.75 12.38 16.82
N GLU A 124 -22.43 12.06 15.57
CA GLU A 124 -23.39 11.56 14.61
C GLU A 124 -24.08 10.29 15.13
N TYR A 125 -25.36 10.14 14.84
CA TYR A 125 -26.11 8.91 15.11
C TYR A 125 -25.97 7.96 13.93
N LEU A 126 -25.65 6.70 14.21
CA LEU A 126 -25.50 5.65 13.21
C LEU A 126 -26.61 4.63 13.38
N SER A 127 -27.55 4.64 12.42
CA SER A 127 -28.87 4.02 12.54
C SER A 127 -28.86 2.48 12.63
N ASN A 128 -27.84 1.84 12.03
CA ASN A 128 -27.71 0.38 12.07
C ASN A 128 -26.97 -0.15 13.31
N GLY A 129 -26.65 0.72 14.28
CA GLY A 129 -26.03 0.29 15.54
C GLY A 129 -24.62 -0.30 15.35
N ASN A 130 -24.25 -1.32 16.12
CA ASN A 130 -22.90 -1.88 16.11
C ASN A 130 -22.83 -3.27 15.47
N LEU A 131 -21.66 -3.60 14.93
CA LEU A 131 -21.38 -4.87 14.24
C LEU A 131 -21.63 -6.09 15.14
N ALA A 132 -21.25 -6.04 16.44
CA ALA A 132 -21.46 -7.16 17.35
C ALA A 132 -22.94 -7.55 17.47
N SER A 133 -23.84 -6.55 17.50
CA SER A 133 -25.28 -6.77 17.57
C SER A 133 -25.81 -7.45 16.30
N HIS A 134 -25.30 -7.10 15.14
CA HIS A 134 -25.63 -7.78 13.87
C HIS A 134 -25.16 -9.23 13.88
N LEU A 135 -23.89 -9.49 14.18
CA LEU A 135 -23.35 -10.84 14.23
C LEU A 135 -24.07 -11.73 15.25
N GLN A 136 -24.51 -11.17 16.38
CA GLN A 136 -25.27 -11.90 17.40
C GLN A 136 -26.75 -12.13 17.00
N SER A 137 -27.41 -11.14 16.39
CA SER A 137 -28.80 -11.22 15.96
C SER A 137 -29.02 -12.20 14.81
N GLU A 138 -27.99 -12.40 13.97
CA GLU A 138 -28.02 -13.37 12.87
C GLU A 138 -28.23 -14.82 13.35
N ILE A 139 -27.77 -15.15 14.57
CA ILE A 139 -27.98 -16.45 15.17
C ILE A 139 -29.48 -16.67 15.49
N THR A 140 -30.24 -15.59 15.72
CA THR A 140 -31.63 -15.63 16.19
C THR A 140 -32.68 -15.26 15.14
N LYS A 141 -32.31 -14.52 14.06
CA LYS A 141 -33.29 -13.87 13.16
C LYS A 141 -33.26 -14.28 11.69
N ASN A 142 -32.46 -15.25 11.27
CA ASN A 142 -32.29 -15.66 9.83
C ASN A 142 -31.93 -14.54 8.82
N SER A 143 -31.45 -13.40 9.27
CA SER A 143 -31.05 -12.27 8.45
C SER A 143 -29.54 -12.10 8.58
N THR A 144 -28.79 -12.56 7.59
CA THR A 144 -27.32 -12.59 7.63
C THR A 144 -26.74 -11.47 6.78
N LEU A 145 -25.82 -10.68 7.33
CA LEU A 145 -25.03 -9.72 6.53
C LEU A 145 -24.24 -10.49 5.45
N PRO A 146 -24.42 -10.14 4.15
CA PRO A 146 -23.71 -10.81 3.05
C PRO A 146 -22.19 -10.72 3.22
N TRP A 147 -21.46 -11.70 2.71
CA TRP A 147 -20.01 -11.73 2.84
C TRP A 147 -19.33 -10.46 2.29
N LEU A 148 -19.76 -9.95 1.11
CA LEU A 148 -19.17 -8.74 0.52
C LEU A 148 -19.36 -7.52 1.42
N THR A 149 -20.53 -7.36 2.06
CA THR A 149 -20.77 -6.29 3.03
C THR A 149 -19.83 -6.40 4.23
N ARG A 150 -19.58 -7.63 4.72
CA ARG A 150 -18.62 -7.86 5.82
C ARG A 150 -17.20 -7.52 5.43
N LEU A 151 -16.82 -7.79 4.18
CA LEU A 151 -15.51 -7.44 3.65
C LEU A 151 -15.37 -5.91 3.51
N ASP A 152 -16.44 -5.21 3.08
CA ASP A 152 -16.47 -3.75 3.05
C ASP A 152 -16.31 -3.13 4.44
N ILE A 153 -17.00 -3.68 5.44
CA ILE A 153 -16.82 -3.31 6.85
C ILE A 153 -15.36 -3.50 7.30
N ALA A 154 -14.73 -4.61 6.93
CA ALA A 154 -13.33 -4.85 7.27
C ALA A 154 -12.40 -3.81 6.63
N ILE A 155 -12.61 -3.47 5.35
CA ILE A 155 -11.86 -2.44 4.62
C ILE A 155 -12.04 -1.07 5.27
N ASP A 156 -13.26 -0.68 5.61
CA ASP A 156 -13.56 0.59 6.27
C ASP A 156 -12.81 0.75 7.60
N ILE A 157 -12.79 -0.30 8.41
CA ILE A 157 -12.09 -0.29 9.70
C ILE A 157 -10.58 -0.33 9.54
N ALA A 158 -10.07 -1.09 8.56
CA ALA A 158 -8.64 -1.08 8.23
C ALA A 158 -8.19 0.34 7.80
N ASN A 159 -8.98 1.05 6.99
CA ASN A 159 -8.75 2.45 6.62
C ASN A 159 -8.69 3.37 7.85
N SER A 160 -9.63 3.21 8.79
CA SER A 160 -9.66 4.05 10.00
C SER A 160 -8.45 3.81 10.90
N LEU A 161 -8.00 2.56 11.04
CA LEU A 161 -6.83 2.21 11.85
C LEU A 161 -5.54 2.65 11.19
N ASP A 162 -5.40 2.48 9.87
CA ASP A 162 -4.25 2.97 9.12
C ASP A 162 -4.10 4.48 9.26
N TYR A 163 -5.21 5.22 9.12
CA TYR A 163 -5.25 6.66 9.35
C TYR A 163 -4.80 7.05 10.77
N LEU A 164 -5.32 6.40 11.83
CA LEU A 164 -4.90 6.67 13.21
C LEU A 164 -3.41 6.35 13.42
N HIS A 165 -2.94 5.21 12.91
CA HIS A 165 -1.54 4.78 13.03
C HIS A 165 -0.60 5.74 12.30
N TYR A 166 -0.99 6.30 11.15
CA TYR A 166 -0.22 7.33 10.46
C TYR A 166 0.07 8.55 11.35
N TYR A 167 -0.90 8.94 12.20
CA TYR A 167 -0.73 10.03 13.19
C TYR A 167 -0.15 9.56 14.54
N GLY A 168 0.34 8.35 14.63
CA GLY A 168 0.91 7.78 15.85
C GLY A 168 -0.11 7.55 16.95
N ILE A 169 -1.39 7.32 16.62
CA ILE A 169 -2.45 7.05 17.58
C ILE A 169 -2.77 5.56 17.61
N ILE A 170 -2.71 4.96 18.79
CA ILE A 170 -3.11 3.58 19.06
C ILE A 170 -4.52 3.61 19.67
N HIS A 171 -5.46 2.88 19.07
CA HIS A 171 -6.87 2.87 19.50
C HIS A 171 -7.07 2.12 20.82
N ARG A 172 -6.38 0.98 21.04
CA ARG A 172 -6.37 0.14 22.25
C ARG A 172 -7.66 -0.57 22.60
N ASN A 173 -8.74 -0.36 21.86
CA ASN A 173 -10.05 -0.98 22.12
C ASN A 173 -10.81 -1.33 20.84
N VAL A 174 -10.09 -1.86 19.84
CA VAL A 174 -10.68 -2.34 18.59
C VAL A 174 -11.48 -3.60 18.87
N LYS A 175 -12.79 -3.58 18.58
CA LYS A 175 -13.73 -4.72 18.76
C LYS A 175 -15.03 -4.47 18.00
N SER A 176 -15.78 -5.50 17.66
CA SER A 176 -17.02 -5.40 16.89
C SER A 176 -18.10 -4.52 17.54
N SER A 177 -18.16 -4.42 18.87
CA SER A 177 -19.10 -3.50 19.54
C SER A 177 -18.71 -2.02 19.45
N ASN A 178 -17.49 -1.69 19.04
CA ASN A 178 -17.01 -0.32 18.78
C ASN A 178 -17.00 0.02 17.28
N ILE A 179 -17.49 -0.88 16.44
CA ILE A 179 -17.68 -0.66 15.00
C ILE A 179 -19.16 -0.37 14.78
N LEU A 180 -19.47 0.88 14.46
CA LEU A 180 -20.83 1.34 14.22
C LEU A 180 -21.11 1.35 12.71
N LEU A 181 -22.36 1.08 12.34
CA LEU A 181 -22.80 0.97 10.95
C LEU A 181 -23.84 2.08 10.63
N ASP A 182 -23.63 2.78 9.52
CA ASP A 182 -24.61 3.72 9.00
C ASP A 182 -25.74 3.03 8.23
N VAL A 183 -26.67 3.79 7.68
CA VAL A 183 -27.81 3.30 6.91
C VAL A 183 -27.42 2.44 5.70
N ASN A 184 -26.23 2.66 5.14
CA ASN A 184 -25.67 1.93 3.99
C ASN A 184 -24.72 0.79 4.41
N PHE A 185 -24.61 0.47 5.69
CA PHE A 185 -23.64 -0.45 6.28
C PHE A 185 -22.18 0.01 6.13
N CYS A 186 -21.91 1.28 5.83
CA CYS A 186 -20.55 1.81 5.93
C CYS A 186 -20.12 1.82 7.40
N ALA A 187 -18.92 1.30 7.66
CA ALA A 187 -18.45 1.15 9.03
C ALA A 187 -17.66 2.36 9.51
N LYS A 188 -17.89 2.72 10.77
CA LYS A 188 -17.14 3.77 11.46
C LYS A 188 -16.64 3.29 12.81
N LEU A 189 -15.35 3.53 13.07
CA LEU A 189 -14.71 3.23 14.34
C LEU A 189 -15.07 4.27 15.39
N ALA A 190 -15.49 3.81 16.57
CA ALA A 190 -15.97 4.63 17.67
C ALA A 190 -15.19 4.34 18.97
N ASN A 191 -15.40 5.16 20.01
CA ASN A 191 -14.85 4.98 21.35
C ASN A 191 -13.32 5.14 21.42
N LEU A 192 -12.82 6.32 21.04
CA LEU A 192 -11.40 6.66 21.10
C LEU A 192 -10.91 7.12 22.51
N HIS A 193 -11.76 7.05 23.53
CA HIS A 193 -11.43 7.50 24.88
C HIS A 193 -10.23 6.77 25.52
N LEU A 194 -9.95 5.53 25.11
CA LEU A 194 -8.78 4.75 25.55
C LEU A 194 -7.56 4.91 24.65
N SER A 195 -7.69 5.63 23.54
CA SER A 195 -6.62 5.80 22.56
C SER A 195 -5.42 6.55 23.16
N ARG A 196 -4.24 6.25 22.65
CA ARG A 196 -3.00 6.85 23.11
C ARG A 196 -2.17 7.37 21.93
N LYS A 197 -1.78 8.63 21.98
CA LYS A 197 -0.79 9.17 21.05
C LYS A 197 0.60 8.74 21.50
N LEU A 198 1.41 8.28 20.55
CA LEU A 198 2.83 8.02 20.77
C LEU A 198 3.57 9.35 21.01
N PRO A 199 4.63 9.35 21.86
CA PRO A 199 5.45 10.55 22.05
C PRO A 199 6.05 11.02 20.72
N ASP A 200 6.20 12.33 20.57
CA ASP A 200 6.79 12.94 19.40
C ASP A 200 8.25 12.48 19.23
N GLY A 201 8.67 12.24 17.99
CA GLY A 201 10.00 11.71 17.67
C GLY A 201 10.18 10.20 17.87
N VAL A 202 9.15 9.51 18.34
CA VAL A 202 9.18 8.05 18.49
C VAL A 202 8.65 7.41 17.20
N PRO A 203 9.37 6.43 16.62
CA PRO A 203 8.89 5.70 15.45
C PRO A 203 7.51 5.07 15.72
N VAL A 204 6.59 5.17 14.77
CA VAL A 204 5.20 4.69 14.90
C VAL A 204 5.13 3.20 15.28
N TYR A 205 6.12 2.41 14.87
CA TYR A 205 6.19 0.97 15.17
C TYR A 205 7.02 0.63 16.42
N ALA A 206 7.54 1.64 17.15
CA ALA A 206 8.27 1.39 18.37
C ALA A 206 7.33 0.87 19.47
N THR A 207 7.85 -0.01 20.31
CA THR A 207 7.14 -0.56 21.46
C THR A 207 7.42 0.28 22.70
N HIS A 208 6.37 0.59 23.45
CA HIS A 208 6.46 1.32 24.71
C HIS A 208 5.98 0.44 25.87
N VAL A 209 6.72 0.43 26.96
CA VAL A 209 6.25 -0.19 28.19
C VAL A 209 5.24 0.76 28.86
N THR A 210 4.04 0.23 29.14
CA THR A 210 2.98 0.98 29.86
C THR A 210 2.68 0.27 31.16
N GLY A 211 2.49 1.06 32.26
CA GLY A 211 2.12 0.48 33.55
C GLY A 211 0.71 -0.12 33.59
N ASP A 212 -0.21 0.39 32.75
CA ASP A 212 -1.62 -0.01 32.76
C ASP A 212 -1.99 -0.76 31.49
N ILE A 213 -2.46 -2.00 31.65
CA ILE A 213 -3.03 -2.81 30.60
C ILE A 213 -4.51 -2.46 30.48
N ILE A 214 -4.90 -1.89 29.34
CA ILE A 214 -6.26 -1.42 29.08
C ILE A 214 -6.76 -2.02 27.77
N GLY A 215 -8.05 -2.45 27.77
CA GLY A 215 -8.71 -3.04 26.61
C GLY A 215 -9.78 -4.02 27.02
N THR A 216 -10.31 -4.80 26.05
CA THR A 216 -11.29 -5.85 26.26
C THR A 216 -10.61 -7.21 26.15
N CYS A 217 -10.60 -8.03 27.21
CA CYS A 217 -9.81 -9.27 27.35
C CYS A 217 -9.77 -10.15 26.08
N SER A 218 -10.90 -10.42 25.45
CA SER A 218 -10.97 -11.29 24.25
C SER A 218 -10.31 -10.70 22.98
N TYR A 219 -9.91 -9.42 22.99
CA TYR A 219 -9.29 -8.73 21.86
C TYR A 219 -7.87 -8.23 22.19
N ILE A 220 -7.47 -8.32 23.46
CA ILE A 220 -6.14 -7.85 23.88
C ILE A 220 -5.06 -8.78 23.33
N ASP A 221 -4.02 -8.16 22.78
CA ASP A 221 -2.81 -8.84 22.38
C ASP A 221 -2.13 -9.55 23.57
N PRO A 222 -1.87 -10.86 23.52
CA PRO A 222 -1.18 -11.60 24.58
C PRO A 222 0.19 -11.04 24.94
N GLU A 223 0.93 -10.48 23.98
CA GLU A 223 2.22 -9.86 24.26
C GLU A 223 2.08 -8.54 25.04
N TYR A 224 1.03 -7.77 24.73
CA TYR A 224 0.71 -6.59 25.53
C TYR A 224 0.28 -6.98 26.95
N LEU A 225 -0.54 -8.03 27.08
CA LEU A 225 -1.00 -8.53 28.38
C LEU A 225 0.16 -9.02 29.26
N THR A 226 1.13 -9.72 28.67
CA THR A 226 2.24 -10.35 29.43
C THR A 226 3.45 -9.44 29.62
N LYS A 227 3.78 -8.61 28.61
CA LYS A 227 5.01 -7.79 28.61
C LYS A 227 4.74 -6.30 28.83
N GLY A 228 3.49 -5.85 28.89
CA GLY A 228 3.12 -4.44 28.99
C GLY A 228 3.59 -3.58 27.80
N ARG A 229 3.94 -4.21 26.67
CA ARG A 229 4.47 -3.52 25.47
C ARG A 229 3.34 -3.05 24.58
N LEU A 230 3.14 -1.74 24.50
CA LEU A 230 2.14 -1.10 23.64
C LEU A 230 2.77 -0.62 22.34
N SER A 231 2.13 -0.97 21.21
CA SER A 231 2.47 -0.49 19.87
C SER A 231 1.22 -0.47 18.97
N VAL A 232 1.30 0.09 17.77
CA VAL A 232 0.23 -0.01 16.77
C VAL A 232 -0.11 -1.47 16.40
N LYS A 233 0.83 -2.42 16.61
CA LYS A 233 0.62 -3.84 16.36
C LYS A 233 -0.40 -4.51 17.30
N ASN A 234 -0.70 -3.86 18.43
CA ASN A 234 -1.77 -4.34 19.32
C ASN A 234 -3.16 -4.12 18.71
N ASP A 235 -3.37 -2.99 18.00
CA ASP A 235 -4.61 -2.78 17.23
C ASP A 235 -4.72 -3.77 16.06
N VAL A 236 -3.59 -4.10 15.41
CA VAL A 236 -3.56 -5.11 14.34
C VAL A 236 -4.01 -6.47 14.86
N TYR A 237 -3.53 -6.89 16.05
CA TYR A 237 -4.00 -8.13 16.70
C TYR A 237 -5.51 -8.09 16.95
N SER A 238 -5.99 -7.01 17.58
CA SER A 238 -7.42 -6.84 17.88
C SER A 238 -8.27 -6.84 16.60
N PHE A 239 -7.77 -6.25 15.52
CA PHE A 239 -8.41 -6.28 14.20
C PHE A 239 -8.43 -7.71 13.61
N GLY A 240 -7.37 -8.49 13.78
CA GLY A 240 -7.34 -9.91 13.43
C GLY A 240 -8.47 -10.71 14.12
N VAL A 241 -8.75 -10.41 15.40
CA VAL A 241 -9.90 -10.98 16.13
C VAL A 241 -11.23 -10.55 15.49
N VAL A 242 -11.38 -9.29 15.07
CA VAL A 242 -12.60 -8.81 14.37
C VAL A 242 -12.76 -9.52 13.02
N LEU A 243 -11.69 -9.76 12.27
CA LEU A 243 -11.77 -10.56 11.04
C LEU A 243 -12.29 -11.98 11.31
N CYS A 244 -11.87 -12.61 12.42
CA CYS A 244 -12.41 -13.90 12.84
C CYS A 244 -13.91 -13.85 13.12
N GLU A 245 -14.40 -12.81 13.77
CA GLU A 245 -15.84 -12.62 13.99
C GLU A 245 -16.60 -12.46 12.67
N LEU A 246 -16.02 -11.74 11.68
CA LEU A 246 -16.65 -11.50 10.38
C LEU A 246 -16.82 -12.78 9.55
N PHE A 247 -15.83 -13.67 9.48
CA PHE A 247 -15.97 -14.88 8.68
C PHE A 247 -16.69 -16.02 9.41
N SER A 248 -16.72 -16.00 10.74
CA SER A 248 -17.32 -17.08 11.53
C SER A 248 -18.70 -16.77 12.10
N SER A 249 -19.10 -15.49 12.14
CA SER A 249 -20.28 -14.98 12.86
C SER A 249 -20.28 -15.29 14.36
N LYS A 250 -19.14 -15.66 14.94
CA LYS A 250 -19.00 -15.96 16.38
C LYS A 250 -18.28 -14.80 17.06
N LEU A 251 -18.87 -14.22 18.09
CA LEU A 251 -18.21 -13.18 18.88
C LEU A 251 -17.00 -13.74 19.63
N ALA A 252 -15.95 -12.92 19.76
CA ALA A 252 -14.68 -13.31 20.38
C ALA A 252 -14.83 -13.97 21.76
N LYS A 253 -15.78 -13.50 22.58
CA LYS A 253 -16.10 -14.08 23.89
C LYS A 253 -16.61 -15.53 23.84
N ASN A 254 -17.11 -16.00 22.70
CA ASN A 254 -17.69 -17.34 22.52
C ASN A 254 -16.66 -18.37 22.00
N TRP A 255 -15.43 -17.95 21.74
CA TRP A 255 -14.36 -18.82 21.25
C TRP A 255 -13.57 -19.51 22.37
N VAL A 256 -13.66 -18.99 23.59
CA VAL A 256 -12.96 -19.55 24.75
C VAL A 256 -13.73 -20.79 25.24
N MET A 257 -13.35 -21.95 24.72
CA MET A 257 -13.91 -23.24 25.20
C MET A 257 -13.08 -23.85 26.35
N ASN A 258 -11.77 -23.52 26.41
CA ASN A 258 -10.88 -23.92 27.50
C ASN A 258 -9.94 -22.75 27.81
N GLU A 259 -9.57 -22.57 29.07
CA GLU A 259 -8.72 -21.46 29.55
C GLU A 259 -7.30 -21.39 28.89
N GLU A 260 -6.91 -22.46 28.18
CA GLU A 260 -5.56 -22.60 27.60
C GLU A 260 -5.45 -22.21 26.11
N ASP A 261 -6.55 -22.13 25.34
CA ASP A 261 -6.51 -21.90 23.90
C ASP A 261 -6.90 -20.46 23.52
N SER A 262 -5.93 -19.65 23.07
CA SER A 262 -6.23 -18.35 22.44
C SER A 262 -6.88 -18.55 21.07
N LEU A 263 -7.68 -17.57 20.61
CA LEU A 263 -8.26 -17.57 19.26
C LEU A 263 -7.19 -17.73 18.17
N ALA A 264 -6.02 -17.08 18.34
CA ALA A 264 -4.88 -17.22 17.45
C ALA A 264 -4.39 -18.68 17.36
N THR A 265 -4.32 -19.38 18.50
CA THR A 265 -3.93 -20.81 18.56
C THR A 265 -4.95 -21.70 17.87
N ILE A 266 -6.25 -21.46 18.09
CA ILE A 266 -7.33 -22.22 17.44
C ILE A 266 -7.26 -22.04 15.93
N LEU A 267 -7.13 -20.79 15.44
CA LEU A 267 -7.06 -20.48 14.02
C LEU A 267 -5.80 -21.10 13.38
N SER A 268 -4.63 -20.98 14.01
CA SER A 268 -3.38 -21.60 13.54
C SER A 268 -3.54 -23.11 13.36
N ARG A 269 -4.06 -23.80 14.39
CA ARG A 269 -4.30 -25.24 14.36
C ARG A 269 -5.25 -25.66 13.23
N LYS A 270 -6.31 -24.86 12.98
CA LYS A 270 -7.28 -25.14 11.92
C LYS A 270 -6.70 -24.91 10.51
N ILE A 271 -5.82 -23.93 10.36
CA ILE A 271 -5.08 -23.70 9.10
C ILE A 271 -4.09 -24.84 8.86
N GLU A 272 -3.27 -25.19 9.85
CA GLU A 272 -2.26 -26.26 9.75
C GLU A 272 -2.88 -27.63 9.44
N ASN A 273 -4.03 -27.94 10.06
CA ASN A 273 -4.76 -29.18 9.84
C ASN A 273 -5.65 -29.16 8.59
N GLN A 274 -5.66 -28.06 7.80
CA GLN A 274 -6.53 -27.89 6.63
C GLN A 274 -8.04 -28.00 6.93
N THR A 275 -8.43 -27.74 8.18
CA THR A 275 -9.83 -27.80 8.65
C THR A 275 -10.45 -26.42 8.87
N LEU A 276 -9.89 -25.39 8.23
CA LEU A 276 -10.35 -23.99 8.33
C LEU A 276 -11.85 -23.84 8.02
N VAL A 277 -12.37 -24.66 7.10
CA VAL A 277 -13.79 -24.65 6.70
C VAL A 277 -14.75 -24.83 7.87
N GLU A 278 -14.34 -25.52 8.93
CA GLU A 278 -15.16 -25.72 10.14
C GLU A 278 -15.38 -24.42 10.95
N LEU A 279 -14.57 -23.41 10.71
CA LEU A 279 -14.71 -22.09 11.35
C LEU A 279 -15.56 -21.13 10.53
N LEU A 280 -15.72 -21.36 9.22
CA LEU A 280 -16.46 -20.46 8.35
C LEU A 280 -17.96 -20.61 8.59
N ASP A 281 -18.70 -19.50 8.59
CA ASP A 281 -20.16 -19.53 8.72
C ASP A 281 -20.80 -20.06 7.43
N PRO A 282 -21.46 -21.23 7.46
CA PRO A 282 -22.05 -21.83 6.26
C PRO A 282 -23.15 -20.96 5.63
N ARG A 283 -23.80 -20.10 6.40
CA ARG A 283 -24.86 -19.18 5.92
C ARG A 283 -24.34 -18.11 4.97
N LEU A 284 -23.03 -17.88 4.92
CA LEU A 284 -22.38 -16.92 4.00
C LEU A 284 -22.25 -17.45 2.57
N GLY A 285 -22.71 -18.68 2.30
CA GLY A 285 -22.81 -19.23 0.96
C GLY A 285 -21.50 -19.74 0.36
N PHE A 286 -20.47 -20.00 1.19
CA PHE A 286 -19.18 -20.47 0.68
C PHE A 286 -19.23 -21.89 0.10
N GLU A 287 -20.21 -22.72 0.50
CA GLU A 287 -20.37 -24.08 -0.04
C GLU A 287 -20.83 -24.07 -1.50
N SER A 288 -21.71 -23.11 -1.86
CA SER A 288 -22.27 -22.97 -3.22
C SER A 288 -21.48 -22.02 -4.11
N ASN A 289 -20.59 -21.18 -3.56
CA ASN A 289 -19.87 -20.17 -4.30
C ASN A 289 -18.35 -20.22 -4.02
N LEU A 290 -17.60 -20.81 -4.97
CA LEU A 290 -16.15 -20.97 -4.87
C LEU A 290 -15.42 -19.63 -4.68
N LYS A 291 -15.94 -18.53 -5.29
CA LYS A 291 -15.36 -17.20 -5.13
C LYS A 291 -15.47 -16.73 -3.68
N ILE A 292 -16.65 -16.86 -3.06
CA ILE A 292 -16.85 -16.52 -1.65
C ILE A 292 -15.96 -17.39 -0.75
N LYS A 293 -15.88 -18.70 -1.01
CA LYS A 293 -15.00 -19.62 -0.27
C LYS A 293 -13.55 -19.13 -0.28
N ARG A 294 -13.02 -18.79 -1.46
CA ARG A 294 -11.65 -18.27 -1.59
C ARG A 294 -11.45 -16.96 -0.84
N MET A 295 -12.41 -16.01 -0.94
CA MET A 295 -12.36 -14.75 -0.17
C MET A 295 -12.32 -14.99 1.34
N MET A 296 -13.20 -15.83 1.85
CA MET A 296 -13.27 -16.12 3.29
C MET A 296 -12.00 -16.83 3.78
N THR A 297 -11.47 -17.79 3.02
CA THR A 297 -10.20 -18.47 3.32
C THR A 297 -9.05 -17.48 3.38
N ALA A 298 -8.91 -16.62 2.37
CA ALA A 298 -7.86 -15.60 2.32
C ALA A 298 -7.99 -14.60 3.49
N THR A 299 -9.22 -14.23 3.87
CA THR A 299 -9.45 -13.36 5.04
C THR A 299 -9.05 -14.04 6.35
N ALA A 300 -9.29 -15.35 6.48
CA ALA A 300 -8.88 -16.11 7.68
C ALA A 300 -7.35 -16.24 7.78
N GLU A 301 -6.66 -16.44 6.67
CA GLU A 301 -5.20 -16.42 6.62
C GLU A 301 -4.63 -15.04 6.97
N LEU A 302 -5.25 -13.95 6.48
CA LEU A 302 -4.88 -12.59 6.87
C LEU A 302 -5.12 -12.35 8.36
N ALA A 303 -6.24 -12.82 8.93
CA ALA A 303 -6.50 -12.76 10.37
C ALA A 303 -5.42 -13.49 11.18
N HIS A 304 -4.99 -14.66 10.71
CA HIS A 304 -3.87 -15.40 11.32
C HIS A 304 -2.58 -14.59 11.30
N LEU A 305 -2.25 -13.93 10.18
CA LEU A 305 -1.08 -13.05 10.08
C LEU A 305 -1.15 -11.87 11.05
N CYS A 306 -2.33 -11.24 11.19
CA CYS A 306 -2.56 -10.14 12.14
C CYS A 306 -2.37 -10.57 13.60
N MET A 307 -2.60 -11.84 13.94
CA MET A 307 -2.50 -12.37 15.30
C MET A 307 -1.18 -13.10 15.61
N LYS A 308 -0.20 -13.09 14.70
CA LYS A 308 1.09 -13.75 14.93
C LYS A 308 1.83 -13.21 16.14
N CYS A 309 2.57 -14.10 16.80
CA CYS A 309 3.57 -13.78 17.82
C CYS A 309 4.94 -14.28 17.33
N PRO A 310 5.98 -13.45 17.45
CA PRO A 310 6.01 -12.11 18.04
C PRO A 310 5.35 -11.03 17.16
N GLN A 311 4.99 -9.90 17.76
CA GLN A 311 4.23 -8.82 17.12
C GLN A 311 4.91 -8.21 15.88
N GLU A 312 6.24 -8.31 15.78
CA GLU A 312 7.06 -7.86 14.65
C GLU A 312 6.72 -8.60 13.35
N LEU A 313 6.18 -9.82 13.46
CA LEU A 313 5.74 -10.64 12.31
C LEU A 313 4.37 -10.23 11.77
N ARG A 314 3.63 -9.38 12.49
CA ARG A 314 2.32 -8.91 12.05
C ARG A 314 2.47 -7.87 10.95
N PRO A 315 1.57 -7.85 9.94
CA PRO A 315 1.52 -6.77 8.97
C PRO A 315 1.25 -5.41 9.65
N ASN A 316 1.49 -4.29 8.97
CA ASN A 316 0.92 -2.99 9.35
C ASN A 316 -0.49 -2.85 8.76
N MET A 317 -1.24 -1.81 9.16
CA MET A 317 -2.62 -1.64 8.68
C MET A 317 -2.71 -1.30 7.19
N GLU A 318 -1.73 -0.61 6.62
CA GLU A 318 -1.60 -0.38 5.18
C GLU A 318 -1.52 -1.72 4.40
N GLN A 319 -0.66 -2.65 4.84
CA GLN A 319 -0.54 -3.99 4.24
C GLN A 319 -1.80 -4.83 4.42
N VAL A 320 -2.48 -4.69 5.58
CA VAL A 320 -3.77 -5.35 5.83
C VAL A 320 -4.84 -4.82 4.86
N LEU A 321 -4.89 -3.50 4.66
CA LEU A 321 -5.82 -2.85 3.74
C LEU A 321 -5.58 -3.29 2.29
N GLU A 322 -4.33 -3.28 1.82
CA GLU A 322 -3.97 -3.77 0.49
C GLU A 322 -4.38 -5.24 0.28
N SER A 323 -4.19 -6.08 1.30
CA SER A 323 -4.60 -7.48 1.26
C SER A 323 -6.13 -7.64 1.16
N LEU A 324 -6.89 -6.85 1.94
CA LEU A 324 -8.37 -6.87 1.90
C LEU A 324 -8.91 -6.38 0.55
N ASP A 325 -8.33 -5.31 -0.01
CA ASP A 325 -8.68 -4.82 -1.34
C ASP A 325 -8.34 -5.84 -2.43
N GLY A 326 -7.20 -6.52 -2.33
CA GLY A 326 -6.84 -7.63 -3.19
C GLY A 326 -7.85 -8.77 -3.13
N ILE A 327 -8.24 -9.19 -1.92
CA ILE A 327 -9.26 -10.22 -1.70
C ILE A 327 -10.59 -9.81 -2.36
N LYS A 328 -11.03 -8.56 -2.17
CA LYS A 328 -12.27 -8.04 -2.77
C LYS A 328 -12.26 -8.09 -4.29
N GLN A 329 -11.12 -7.78 -4.91
CA GLN A 329 -10.93 -7.78 -6.37
C GLN A 329 -10.72 -9.20 -6.93
N GLY A 330 -10.69 -10.24 -6.10
CA GLY A 330 -10.50 -11.63 -6.52
C GLY A 330 -9.04 -12.02 -6.75
N ARG A 331 -8.11 -11.22 -6.30
CA ARG A 331 -6.68 -11.54 -6.21
C ARG A 331 -6.45 -12.36 -4.94
N TYR A 332 -6.72 -13.66 -5.01
CA TYR A 332 -6.65 -14.60 -3.88
C TYR A 332 -5.30 -15.29 -3.74
N GLU A 333 -4.31 -14.86 -4.43
CA GLU A 333 -3.00 -15.34 -4.12
C GLU A 333 -2.71 -14.95 -2.66
N THR A 334 -3.29 -15.76 -1.77
CA THR A 334 -2.64 -16.12 -0.57
C THR A 334 -1.40 -16.87 -1.03
N ASN A 335 -0.49 -16.08 -1.55
CA ASN A 335 0.84 -16.41 -1.23
C ASN A 335 0.78 -16.46 0.29
N SER A 336 1.01 -17.64 0.88
CA SER A 336 2.00 -17.72 1.93
C SER A 336 3.21 -16.96 1.37
N THR A 337 2.96 -15.71 1.02
CA THR A 337 3.92 -14.70 0.70
C THR A 337 4.85 -14.81 1.85
N LYS A 338 5.97 -15.36 1.60
CA LYS A 338 7.16 -15.10 2.36
C LYS A 338 7.02 -13.65 2.76
N ALA A 339 6.50 -13.43 3.99
CA ALA A 339 6.47 -12.10 4.57
C ALA A 339 7.88 -11.62 4.34
N LEU A 340 8.06 -10.53 3.58
CA LEU A 340 9.38 -10.08 3.14
C LEU A 340 10.31 -10.19 4.32
N LYS A 341 11.32 -11.05 4.25
CA LYS A 341 12.20 -11.34 5.37
C LYS A 341 12.80 -10.03 5.86
N ILE A 342 12.67 -9.73 7.14
CA ILE A 342 13.36 -8.60 7.75
C ILE A 342 14.76 -9.08 8.11
N PHE A 343 15.74 -8.53 7.43
CA PHE A 343 17.15 -8.82 7.65
C PHE A 343 17.75 -7.84 8.67
N HIS A 344 18.62 -8.33 9.54
CA HIS A 344 19.44 -7.46 10.36
C HIS A 344 20.64 -6.91 9.58
N HIS A 345 21.06 -5.68 9.90
CA HIS A 345 22.21 -5.05 9.23
C HIS A 345 23.46 -5.95 9.26
N ALA A 346 23.77 -6.53 10.42
CA ALA A 346 24.92 -7.41 10.60
C ALA A 346 24.86 -8.66 9.69
N GLU A 347 23.66 -9.24 9.47
CA GLU A 347 23.46 -10.38 8.56
C GLU A 347 23.79 -9.99 7.11
N LEU A 348 23.42 -8.78 6.69
CA LEU A 348 23.70 -8.29 5.33
C LEU A 348 25.16 -7.83 5.17
N GLU A 349 25.76 -7.28 6.22
CA GLU A 349 27.18 -6.93 6.24
C GLU A 349 28.05 -8.19 6.12
N GLU A 350 27.70 -9.27 6.81
CA GLU A 350 28.36 -10.58 6.68
C GLU A 350 28.15 -11.15 5.28
N ALA A 351 26.90 -11.17 4.77
CA ALA A 351 26.57 -11.71 3.46
C ALA A 351 27.31 -11.01 2.31
N THR A 352 27.62 -9.72 2.45
CA THR A 352 28.34 -8.90 1.44
C THR A 352 29.84 -8.81 1.68
N ASN A 353 30.39 -9.53 2.66
CA ASN A 353 31.77 -9.35 3.08
C ASN A 353 32.13 -7.88 3.32
N LYS A 354 31.33 -7.21 4.17
CA LYS A 354 31.45 -5.76 4.49
C LYS A 354 31.28 -4.83 3.28
N PHE A 355 30.34 -5.17 2.38
CA PHE A 355 30.03 -4.40 1.17
C PHE A 355 31.21 -4.27 0.20
N ASP A 356 31.99 -5.34 0.04
CA ASP A 356 33.20 -5.38 -0.76
C ASP A 356 32.90 -5.30 -2.27
N THR A 357 32.00 -6.14 -2.78
CA THR A 357 31.74 -6.27 -4.22
C THR A 357 30.56 -5.40 -4.68
N CYS A 358 30.88 -4.24 -5.27
CA CYS A 358 29.89 -3.32 -5.82
C CYS A 358 29.44 -3.77 -7.21
N LEU A 359 28.13 -3.99 -7.39
CA LEU A 359 27.49 -4.33 -8.67
C LEU A 359 27.11 -3.06 -9.47
N GLY A 360 26.80 -1.97 -8.78
CA GLY A 360 26.41 -0.71 -9.42
C GLY A 360 26.15 0.41 -8.43
N LYS A 361 26.32 1.66 -8.89
CA LYS A 361 26.00 2.87 -8.13
C LYS A 361 24.91 3.65 -8.85
N GLY A 362 23.86 4.00 -8.13
CA GLY A 362 22.75 4.84 -8.62
C GLY A 362 22.57 6.09 -7.77
N GLY A 363 21.67 6.98 -8.19
CA GLY A 363 21.41 8.26 -7.51
C GLY A 363 20.90 8.10 -6.07
N TYR A 364 20.24 6.98 -5.74
CA TYR A 364 19.62 6.74 -4.43
C TYR A 364 20.31 5.67 -3.60
N GLY A 365 21.30 4.97 -4.15
CA GLY A 365 21.96 3.89 -3.42
C GLY A 365 23.00 3.17 -4.23
N THR A 366 23.73 2.30 -3.55
CA THR A 366 24.72 1.40 -4.13
C THR A 366 24.23 -0.03 -3.99
N VAL A 367 24.38 -0.84 -5.03
CA VAL A 367 24.01 -2.25 -5.06
C VAL A 367 25.26 -3.10 -4.89
N TYR A 368 25.21 -4.03 -3.96
CA TYR A 368 26.32 -4.95 -3.65
C TYR A 368 25.90 -6.40 -3.89
N TYR A 369 26.86 -7.22 -4.32
CA TYR A 369 26.71 -8.66 -4.35
C TYR A 369 26.83 -9.22 -2.93
N GLY A 370 26.02 -10.25 -2.62
CA GLY A 370 26.10 -10.97 -1.37
C GLY A 370 25.70 -12.43 -1.50
N LYS A 371 26.08 -13.23 -0.50
CA LYS A 371 25.69 -14.62 -0.36
C LYS A 371 25.14 -14.86 1.04
N LEU A 372 23.87 -15.24 1.13
CA LEU A 372 23.21 -15.51 2.40
C LEU A 372 23.70 -16.82 3.02
N GLN A 373 23.49 -17.00 4.33
CA GLN A 373 23.89 -18.22 5.05
C GLN A 373 23.22 -19.49 4.51
N ASP A 374 22.04 -19.37 3.88
CA ASP A 374 21.34 -20.47 3.20
C ASP A 374 21.90 -20.79 1.80
N GLY A 375 22.96 -20.11 1.38
CA GLY A 375 23.66 -20.31 0.12
C GLY A 375 23.10 -19.51 -1.06
N ARG A 376 21.98 -18.80 -0.90
CA ARG A 376 21.41 -17.97 -1.97
C ARG A 376 22.29 -16.77 -2.28
N GLU A 377 22.49 -16.52 -3.58
CA GLU A 377 23.12 -15.30 -4.07
C GLU A 377 22.09 -14.18 -4.16
N VAL A 378 22.49 -12.98 -3.73
CA VAL A 378 21.60 -11.82 -3.59
C VAL A 378 22.26 -10.54 -4.10
N ALA A 379 21.43 -9.60 -4.56
CA ALA A 379 21.82 -8.22 -4.80
C ALA A 379 21.22 -7.34 -3.71
N ILE A 380 22.05 -6.59 -2.99
CA ILE A 380 21.65 -5.78 -1.85
C ILE A 380 21.80 -4.31 -2.19
N LYS A 381 20.67 -3.60 -2.34
CA LYS A 381 20.62 -2.16 -2.58
C LYS A 381 20.67 -1.44 -1.25
N CYS A 382 21.77 -0.74 -0.99
CA CYS A 382 21.97 0.11 0.19
C CYS A 382 21.64 1.55 -0.20
N PHE A 383 20.66 2.16 0.45
CA PHE A 383 20.32 3.56 0.27
C PHE A 383 21.37 4.46 0.94
N HIS A 384 21.69 5.63 0.35
CA HIS A 384 22.74 6.50 0.87
C HIS A 384 22.39 7.15 2.21
N ASP A 385 23.35 7.14 3.16
CA ASP A 385 23.20 7.69 4.53
C ASP A 385 23.24 9.23 4.58
N GLU A 386 23.84 9.90 3.59
CA GLU A 386 24.13 11.35 3.64
C GLU A 386 22.89 12.23 3.49
N SER A 387 21.77 11.64 3.21
CA SER A 387 20.46 12.28 3.23
C SER A 387 19.43 11.32 3.81
N GLU A 388 19.29 11.26 5.13
CA GLU A 388 18.03 10.86 5.76
C GLU A 388 16.92 11.84 5.36
N THR A 389 16.80 12.12 4.05
CA THR A 389 15.69 12.87 3.53
C THR A 389 14.48 11.96 3.56
N GLU A 390 13.37 12.51 3.98
CA GLU A 390 12.04 11.88 3.91
C GLU A 390 11.79 11.19 2.56
N GLU A 391 12.50 11.61 1.52
CA GLU A 391 12.41 11.11 0.15
C GLU A 391 13.09 9.75 -0.04
N THR A 392 14.23 9.49 0.60
CA THR A 392 14.93 8.18 0.58
C THR A 392 14.09 7.12 1.27
N ILE A 393 13.51 7.45 2.43
CA ILE A 393 12.60 6.56 3.15
C ILE A 393 11.34 6.30 2.33
N LYS A 394 10.77 7.31 1.70
CA LYS A 394 9.60 7.17 0.81
C LYS A 394 9.89 6.23 -0.37
N GLN A 395 11.08 6.32 -0.96
CA GLN A 395 11.47 5.41 -2.05
C GLN A 395 11.64 3.97 -1.57
N PHE A 396 12.39 3.75 -0.49
CA PHE A 396 12.56 2.44 0.13
C PHE A 396 11.21 1.77 0.44
N MET A 397 10.29 2.53 1.04
CA MET A 397 8.96 2.06 1.37
C MET A 397 8.14 1.71 0.14
N LYS A 398 8.20 2.55 -0.88
CA LYS A 398 7.46 2.40 -2.12
C LYS A 398 7.94 1.19 -2.94
N GLU A 399 9.26 1.04 -3.08
CA GLU A 399 9.85 -0.10 -3.77
C GLU A 399 9.53 -1.42 -3.04
N THR A 400 9.56 -1.39 -1.70
CA THR A 400 9.11 -2.50 -0.85
C THR A 400 7.63 -2.85 -1.08
N ALA A 401 6.75 -1.86 -1.12
CA ALA A 401 5.32 -2.07 -1.30
C ALA A 401 5.00 -2.66 -2.68
N ILE A 402 5.59 -2.12 -3.75
CA ILE A 402 5.35 -2.58 -5.12
C ILE A 402 5.87 -4.00 -5.30
N LEU A 403 7.16 -4.27 -5.02
CA LEU A 403 7.76 -5.58 -5.26
C LEU A 403 7.38 -6.63 -4.22
N GLY A 404 6.91 -6.22 -3.05
CA GLY A 404 6.36 -7.14 -2.06
C GLY A 404 5.04 -7.77 -2.49
N LEU A 405 4.32 -7.13 -3.41
CA LEU A 405 2.99 -7.56 -3.90
C LEU A 405 3.05 -8.15 -5.31
N LEU A 406 4.00 -7.69 -6.13
CA LEU A 406 4.10 -8.08 -7.54
C LEU A 406 5.11 -9.20 -7.73
N HIS A 407 4.66 -10.31 -8.30
CA HIS A 407 5.50 -11.44 -8.69
C HIS A 407 5.24 -11.76 -10.16
N HIS A 408 6.27 -11.66 -10.97
CA HIS A 408 6.20 -11.99 -12.39
C HIS A 408 7.56 -12.52 -12.84
N GLU A 409 7.59 -13.48 -13.76
CA GLU A 409 8.83 -14.10 -14.23
C GLU A 409 9.84 -13.10 -14.82
N ASN A 410 9.37 -12.00 -15.41
CA ASN A 410 10.19 -10.95 -15.99
C ASN A 410 10.36 -9.71 -15.07
N LEU A 411 10.04 -9.81 -13.80
CA LEU A 411 10.35 -8.80 -12.77
C LEU A 411 11.38 -9.35 -11.78
N VAL A 412 12.25 -8.47 -11.27
CA VAL A 412 13.19 -8.85 -10.21
C VAL A 412 12.44 -9.18 -8.92
N SER A 413 12.80 -10.30 -8.27
CA SER A 413 12.17 -10.74 -7.03
C SER A 413 12.80 -10.05 -5.82
N LEU A 414 11.97 -9.49 -4.94
CA LEU A 414 12.40 -8.95 -3.65
C LEU A 414 12.32 -10.05 -2.58
N TYR A 415 13.46 -10.42 -1.98
CA TYR A 415 13.52 -11.45 -0.92
C TYR A 415 13.26 -10.89 0.48
N GLY A 416 13.59 -9.60 0.68
CA GLY A 416 13.39 -8.96 1.96
C GLY A 416 14.01 -7.57 2.04
N ARG A 417 14.01 -7.05 3.25
CA ARG A 417 14.48 -5.69 3.53
C ARG A 417 15.00 -5.56 4.95
N THR A 418 15.74 -4.50 5.25
CA THR A 418 15.99 -4.09 6.64
C THR A 418 14.74 -3.48 7.28
N SER A 419 14.70 -3.41 8.60
CA SER A 419 13.65 -2.71 9.32
C SER A 419 13.61 -1.22 8.93
N ARG A 420 12.43 -0.61 8.94
CA ARG A 420 12.26 0.84 8.75
C ARG A 420 12.99 1.67 9.83
N ASN A 421 13.21 1.07 10.99
CA ASN A 421 13.87 1.71 12.15
C ASN A 421 15.37 1.50 12.17
N CYS A 422 15.94 0.96 11.09
CA CYS A 422 17.38 0.77 10.97
C CYS A 422 18.00 2.04 10.39
N ASN A 423 19.15 2.49 10.92
CA ASN A 423 19.88 3.66 10.39
C ASN A 423 20.36 3.48 8.94
N LYS A 424 20.28 2.25 8.40
CA LYS A 424 20.62 1.93 7.00
C LYS A 424 19.52 1.13 6.34
N HIS A 425 18.84 1.75 5.41
CA HIS A 425 17.79 1.09 4.64
C HIS A 425 18.39 0.26 3.51
N MET A 426 18.04 -1.04 3.46
CA MET A 426 18.52 -1.97 2.44
C MET A 426 17.38 -2.84 1.94
N LEU A 427 17.41 -3.12 0.62
CA LEU A 427 16.54 -4.07 -0.04
C LEU A 427 17.37 -5.25 -0.55
N VAL A 428 16.86 -6.47 -0.38
CA VAL A 428 17.54 -7.72 -0.74
C VAL A 428 16.79 -8.39 -1.89
N TYR A 429 17.41 -8.41 -3.06
CA TYR A 429 16.84 -8.96 -4.29
C TYR A 429 17.49 -10.28 -4.67
N GLU A 430 16.85 -11.01 -5.58
CA GLU A 430 17.52 -12.07 -6.32
C GLU A 430 18.73 -11.49 -7.07
N TYR A 431 19.84 -12.24 -7.12
CA TYR A 431 21.00 -11.87 -7.92
C TYR A 431 20.81 -12.36 -9.35
N ILE A 432 21.00 -11.46 -10.33
CA ILE A 432 20.90 -11.76 -11.75
C ILE A 432 22.29 -11.73 -12.34
N SER A 433 22.78 -12.90 -12.74
CA SER A 433 24.21 -13.16 -12.96
C SER A 433 24.80 -12.51 -14.20
N ASN A 434 24.01 -12.29 -15.26
CA ASN A 434 24.53 -11.84 -16.55
C ASN A 434 24.50 -10.30 -16.74
N GLY A 435 24.08 -9.55 -15.70
CA GLY A 435 24.13 -8.10 -15.64
C GLY A 435 23.07 -7.40 -16.47
N THR A 436 23.34 -6.17 -16.93
CA THR A 436 22.36 -5.29 -17.57
C THR A 436 22.40 -5.36 -19.11
N LEU A 437 21.27 -5.07 -19.75
CA LEU A 437 21.19 -4.94 -21.21
C LEU A 437 22.16 -3.88 -21.73
N THR A 438 22.31 -2.74 -21.03
CA THR A 438 23.29 -1.69 -21.36
C THR A 438 24.71 -2.22 -21.47
N LYS A 439 25.13 -3.11 -20.53
CA LYS A 439 26.46 -3.71 -20.56
C LYS A 439 26.65 -4.57 -21.82
N HIS A 440 25.64 -5.35 -22.20
CA HIS A 440 25.71 -6.20 -23.39
C HIS A 440 25.69 -5.43 -24.71
N LEU A 441 24.95 -4.31 -24.78
CA LEU A 441 24.88 -3.52 -26.01
C LEU A 441 26.08 -2.56 -26.20
N HIS A 442 26.65 -2.02 -25.08
CA HIS A 442 27.59 -0.91 -25.16
C HIS A 442 28.97 -1.15 -24.57
N GLU A 443 29.18 -2.22 -23.76
CA GLU A 443 30.41 -2.43 -22.99
C GLU A 443 31.11 -3.77 -23.26
N SER A 444 30.42 -4.72 -23.92
CA SER A 444 30.98 -6.07 -24.13
C SER A 444 32.08 -6.08 -25.17
N SER A 445 33.29 -6.46 -24.76
CA SER A 445 34.41 -6.81 -25.63
C SER A 445 34.32 -8.23 -26.21
N GLY A 446 33.35 -9.03 -25.80
CA GLY A 446 33.21 -10.44 -26.14
C GLY A 446 31.86 -10.78 -26.75
N GLY A 447 31.76 -10.73 -28.08
CA GLY A 447 30.61 -11.22 -28.83
C GLY A 447 29.36 -10.32 -28.74
N LYS A 448 28.84 -9.91 -29.90
CA LYS A 448 27.62 -9.09 -29.98
C LYS A 448 26.39 -9.96 -29.72
N LEU A 449 25.43 -9.41 -28.97
CA LEU A 449 24.14 -10.05 -28.68
C LEU A 449 23.39 -10.37 -30.01
N PRO A 450 23.09 -11.66 -30.30
CA PRO A 450 22.43 -12.06 -31.53
C PRO A 450 21.02 -11.47 -31.66
N TRP A 451 20.53 -11.30 -32.89
CA TRP A 451 19.22 -10.69 -33.14
C TRP A 451 18.05 -11.42 -32.43
N HIS A 452 18.05 -12.75 -32.45
CA HIS A 452 16.98 -13.52 -31.79
C HIS A 452 16.91 -13.25 -30.29
N ASN A 453 18.05 -13.07 -29.62
CA ASN A 453 18.08 -12.70 -28.19
C ASN A 453 17.55 -11.28 -28.01
N ARG A 454 17.91 -10.33 -28.88
CA ARG A 454 17.41 -8.94 -28.79
C ARG A 454 15.90 -8.86 -28.96
N LEU A 455 15.34 -9.65 -29.89
CA LEU A 455 13.88 -9.72 -30.08
C LEU A 455 13.18 -10.37 -28.87
N ASN A 456 13.74 -11.44 -28.31
CA ASN A 456 13.21 -12.06 -27.10
C ASN A 456 13.27 -11.09 -25.90
N ILE A 457 14.37 -10.36 -25.72
CA ILE A 457 14.50 -9.32 -24.70
C ILE A 457 13.44 -8.24 -24.86
N ALA A 458 13.15 -7.81 -26.10
CA ALA A 458 12.08 -6.87 -26.38
C ALA A 458 10.71 -7.42 -25.95
N ILE A 459 10.39 -8.67 -26.31
CA ILE A 459 9.11 -9.33 -25.98
C ILE A 459 8.96 -9.47 -24.46
N GLU A 460 9.97 -10.00 -23.77
CA GLU A 460 9.90 -10.24 -22.33
C GLU A 460 9.84 -8.93 -21.52
N THR A 461 10.56 -7.88 -21.97
CA THR A 461 10.43 -6.53 -21.38
C THR A 461 9.02 -5.97 -21.59
N ALA A 462 8.45 -6.11 -22.79
CA ALA A 462 7.08 -5.68 -23.06
C ALA A 462 6.07 -6.47 -22.21
N THR A 463 6.27 -7.79 -22.01
CA THR A 463 5.44 -8.64 -21.16
C THR A 463 5.45 -8.13 -19.70
N ALA A 464 6.62 -7.80 -19.16
CA ALA A 464 6.75 -7.20 -17.82
C ALA A 464 5.98 -5.87 -17.72
N LEU A 465 6.11 -4.99 -18.72
CA LEU A 465 5.43 -3.69 -18.71
C LEU A 465 3.92 -3.82 -18.89
N VAL A 466 3.43 -4.77 -19.67
CA VAL A 466 1.98 -5.09 -19.77
C VAL A 466 1.45 -5.49 -18.40
N PHE A 467 2.13 -6.42 -17.70
CA PHE A 467 1.76 -6.85 -16.36
C PHE A 467 1.70 -5.69 -15.36
N LEU A 468 2.69 -4.79 -15.39
CA LEU A 468 2.70 -3.59 -14.54
C LEU A 468 1.52 -2.66 -14.84
N HIS A 469 1.26 -2.37 -16.11
CA HIS A 469 0.18 -1.47 -16.52
C HIS A 469 -1.20 -2.05 -16.20
N GLU A 470 -1.41 -3.37 -16.38
CA GLU A 470 -2.64 -4.06 -15.96
C GLU A 470 -2.80 -4.07 -14.43
N SER A 471 -1.70 -4.00 -13.68
CA SER A 471 -1.69 -3.82 -12.22
C SER A 471 -1.83 -2.35 -11.79
N GLY A 472 -2.06 -1.42 -12.71
CA GLY A 472 -2.19 0.01 -12.45
C GLY A 472 -0.86 0.68 -12.04
N ILE A 473 0.29 0.14 -12.44
CA ILE A 473 1.61 0.65 -12.07
C ILE A 473 2.36 1.15 -13.30
N ILE A 474 2.88 2.39 -13.23
CA ILE A 474 3.77 2.99 -14.21
C ILE A 474 5.19 2.92 -13.68
N HIS A 475 6.14 2.39 -14.45
CA HIS A 475 7.53 2.19 -14.04
C HIS A 475 8.33 3.50 -13.93
N ARG A 476 8.24 4.38 -14.94
CA ARG A 476 8.83 5.72 -15.04
C ARG A 476 10.35 5.80 -15.26
N ASP A 477 11.06 4.68 -15.22
CA ASP A 477 12.51 4.64 -15.49
C ASP A 477 12.90 3.40 -16.32
N VAL A 478 12.12 3.12 -17.37
CA VAL A 478 12.40 2.03 -18.32
C VAL A 478 13.64 2.41 -19.14
N LYS A 479 14.71 1.63 -19.00
CA LYS A 479 16.00 1.85 -19.69
C LYS A 479 16.85 0.59 -19.68
N GLY A 480 17.83 0.50 -20.56
CA GLY A 480 18.69 -0.69 -20.69
C GLY A 480 19.46 -1.07 -19.41
N SER A 481 19.79 -0.12 -18.52
CA SER A 481 20.46 -0.41 -17.24
C SER A 481 19.51 -0.99 -16.17
N ASN A 482 18.19 -0.87 -16.35
CA ASN A 482 17.17 -1.44 -15.47
C ASN A 482 16.56 -2.74 -16.03
N ILE A 483 17.06 -3.22 -17.16
CA ILE A 483 16.75 -4.52 -17.76
C ILE A 483 17.93 -5.44 -17.49
N LEU A 484 17.75 -6.37 -16.54
CA LEU A 484 18.75 -7.36 -16.15
C LEU A 484 18.53 -8.63 -16.97
N LEU A 485 19.61 -9.37 -17.22
CA LEU A 485 19.59 -10.61 -17.98
C LEU A 485 20.16 -11.76 -17.13
N ASP A 486 19.46 -12.88 -17.07
CA ASP A 486 19.99 -14.08 -16.44
C ASP A 486 20.95 -14.84 -17.36
N GLU A 487 21.44 -15.99 -16.93
CA GLU A 487 22.36 -16.83 -17.70
C GLU A 487 21.80 -17.32 -19.05
N ASN A 488 20.46 -17.36 -19.17
CA ASN A 488 19.74 -17.76 -20.40
C ASN A 488 19.28 -16.54 -21.22
N PHE A 489 19.72 -15.33 -20.85
CA PHE A 489 19.25 -14.06 -21.39
C PHE A 489 17.77 -13.75 -21.11
N THR A 490 17.14 -14.42 -20.13
CA THR A 490 15.79 -14.08 -19.68
C THR A 490 15.79 -12.72 -18.99
N VAL A 491 14.79 -11.89 -19.30
CA VAL A 491 14.67 -10.54 -18.78
C VAL A 491 14.14 -10.51 -17.35
N LYS A 492 14.75 -9.66 -16.53
CA LYS A 492 14.28 -9.23 -15.23
C LYS A 492 14.29 -7.70 -15.15
N VAL A 493 13.11 -7.07 -15.20
CA VAL A 493 12.98 -5.61 -15.04
C VAL A 493 13.17 -5.25 -13.58
N ALA A 494 14.00 -4.22 -13.30
CA ALA A 494 14.43 -3.83 -11.97
C ALA A 494 14.29 -2.31 -11.73
N ASP A 495 14.50 -1.88 -10.49
CA ASP A 495 14.51 -0.48 -10.00
C ASP A 495 13.14 0.21 -10.05
N PHE A 496 12.30 -0.11 -9.07
CA PHE A 496 10.94 0.44 -8.92
C PHE A 496 10.88 1.73 -8.06
N GLY A 497 12.02 2.32 -7.74
CA GLY A 497 12.12 3.52 -6.89
C GLY A 497 11.28 4.70 -7.41
N PHE A 498 11.15 4.85 -8.71
CA PHE A 498 10.34 5.90 -9.36
C PHE A 498 8.91 5.49 -9.69
N SER A 499 8.56 4.22 -9.63
CA SER A 499 7.25 3.72 -10.08
C SER A 499 6.07 4.43 -9.40
N ARG A 500 4.92 4.47 -10.02
CA ARG A 500 3.72 5.17 -9.52
C ARG A 500 2.47 4.32 -9.76
N SER A 501 1.62 4.20 -8.74
CA SER A 501 0.29 3.63 -8.92
C SER A 501 -0.64 4.66 -9.55
N LEU A 502 -1.41 4.23 -10.55
CA LEU A 502 -2.53 4.99 -11.11
C LEU A 502 -3.75 4.75 -10.21
N PRO A 503 -4.42 5.80 -9.74
CA PRO A 503 -5.73 5.65 -9.10
C PRO A 503 -6.74 5.03 -10.06
N ASP A 504 -7.73 4.29 -9.54
CA ASP A 504 -8.80 3.71 -10.33
C ASP A 504 -9.47 4.78 -11.21
N HIS A 505 -9.63 4.48 -12.51
CA HIS A 505 -10.18 5.37 -13.54
C HIS A 505 -9.35 6.62 -13.90
N ALA A 506 -8.14 6.78 -13.35
CA ALA A 506 -7.25 7.88 -13.74
C ALA A 506 -6.46 7.53 -15.01
N THR A 507 -6.43 8.44 -15.97
CA THR A 507 -5.62 8.30 -17.20
C THR A 507 -4.18 8.78 -17.02
N HIS A 508 -3.90 9.54 -15.95
CA HIS A 508 -2.57 10.09 -15.64
C HIS A 508 -2.48 10.54 -14.18
N VAL A 509 -1.27 10.72 -13.71
CA VAL A 509 -0.96 11.31 -12.39
C VAL A 509 -0.07 12.53 -12.59
N SER A 510 -0.41 13.67 -11.95
CA SER A 510 0.43 14.85 -11.93
C SER A 510 1.59 14.68 -10.93
N THR A 511 2.81 14.85 -11.40
CA THR A 511 4.02 14.66 -10.57
C THR A 511 5.21 15.37 -11.21
N ILE A 512 6.20 15.74 -10.38
CA ILE A 512 7.47 16.28 -10.88
C ILE A 512 8.10 15.25 -11.84
N PRO A 513 8.54 15.67 -13.04
CA PRO A 513 9.23 14.80 -13.98
C PRO A 513 10.49 14.18 -13.36
N VAL A 514 10.54 12.85 -13.36
CA VAL A 514 11.68 12.05 -12.90
C VAL A 514 11.96 10.96 -13.91
N GLY A 515 13.21 10.48 -13.94
CA GLY A 515 13.67 9.46 -14.87
C GLY A 515 15.00 9.84 -15.51
N THR A 516 15.49 9.00 -16.40
CA THR A 516 16.78 9.19 -17.09
C THR A 516 16.57 10.03 -18.34
N ARG A 517 17.23 11.21 -18.43
CA ARG A 517 16.99 12.26 -19.43
C ARG A 517 16.84 11.79 -20.87
N ALA A 518 17.62 10.81 -21.32
CA ALA A 518 17.57 10.31 -22.70
C ALA A 518 16.35 9.40 -23.00
N TYR A 519 15.66 8.91 -21.96
CA TYR A 519 14.51 8.01 -22.07
C TYR A 519 13.20 8.67 -21.63
N ILE A 520 13.28 9.86 -21.02
CA ILE A 520 12.09 10.52 -20.48
C ILE A 520 11.18 10.99 -21.61
N ASP A 521 9.90 10.71 -21.47
CA ASP A 521 8.85 11.15 -22.37
C ASP A 521 8.77 12.69 -22.41
N PRO A 522 8.90 13.33 -23.59
CA PRO A 522 8.79 14.78 -23.71
C PRO A 522 7.46 15.34 -23.22
N ASP A 523 6.33 14.66 -23.53
CA ASP A 523 5.01 15.09 -23.10
C ASP A 523 4.89 15.05 -21.56
N TYR A 524 5.48 14.05 -20.93
CA TYR A 524 5.55 13.98 -19.46
C TYR A 524 6.46 15.06 -18.89
N TYR A 525 7.62 15.28 -19.52
CA TYR A 525 8.60 16.29 -19.06
C TYR A 525 8.00 17.71 -19.09
N GLU A 526 7.24 18.05 -20.12
CA GLU A 526 6.63 19.37 -20.28
C GLU A 526 5.37 19.56 -19.44
N SER A 527 4.49 18.55 -19.40
CA SER A 527 3.18 18.66 -18.73
C SER A 527 3.17 18.29 -17.24
N GLY A 528 4.19 17.59 -16.76
CA GLY A 528 4.20 16.98 -15.42
C GLY A 528 3.15 15.85 -15.24
N ARG A 529 2.52 15.37 -16.34
CA ARG A 529 1.47 14.33 -16.31
C ARG A 529 2.01 13.02 -16.84
N VAL A 530 2.27 12.08 -15.93
CA VAL A 530 2.74 10.74 -16.26
C VAL A 530 1.57 9.80 -16.52
N SER A 531 1.70 8.91 -17.51
CA SER A 531 0.76 7.84 -17.85
C SER A 531 1.51 6.58 -18.28
N ASP A 532 0.79 5.49 -18.53
CA ASP A 532 1.31 4.26 -19.16
C ASP A 532 2.04 4.56 -20.47
N LYS A 533 1.58 5.55 -21.24
CA LYS A 533 2.20 6.00 -22.49
C LYS A 533 3.62 6.57 -22.30
N SER A 534 3.97 6.99 -21.10
CA SER A 534 5.33 7.44 -20.79
C SER A 534 6.33 6.28 -20.75
N ASP A 535 5.91 5.11 -20.20
CA ASP A 535 6.71 3.88 -20.27
C ASP A 535 6.82 3.37 -21.72
N VAL A 536 5.76 3.52 -22.52
CA VAL A 536 5.78 3.16 -23.96
C VAL A 536 6.84 3.98 -24.70
N TYR A 537 6.96 5.29 -24.43
CA TYR A 537 7.99 6.12 -25.02
C TYR A 537 9.41 5.63 -24.63
N SER A 538 9.64 5.43 -23.34
CA SER A 538 10.92 4.94 -22.81
C SER A 538 11.29 3.58 -23.40
N PHE A 539 10.31 2.69 -23.53
CA PHE A 539 10.50 1.39 -24.19
C PHE A 539 10.80 1.52 -25.69
N GLY A 540 10.20 2.47 -26.39
CA GLY A 540 10.54 2.81 -27.77
C GLY A 540 12.02 3.19 -27.94
N VAL A 541 12.59 3.90 -26.96
CA VAL A 541 14.05 4.19 -26.95
C VAL A 541 14.85 2.91 -26.75
N VAL A 542 14.44 2.00 -25.88
CA VAL A 542 15.09 0.68 -25.69
C VAL A 542 15.02 -0.15 -26.97
N LEU A 543 13.91 -0.12 -27.72
CA LEU A 543 13.81 -0.80 -29.01
C LEU A 543 14.85 -0.24 -30.01
N PHE A 544 15.06 1.08 -30.03
CA PHE A 544 16.12 1.67 -30.85
C PHE A 544 17.52 1.25 -30.40
N GLU A 545 17.79 1.12 -29.11
CA GLU A 545 19.07 0.57 -28.63
C GLU A 545 19.27 -0.90 -29.09
N LEU A 546 18.21 -1.70 -29.01
CA LEU A 546 18.26 -3.12 -29.42
C LEU A 546 18.56 -3.29 -30.93
N ILE A 547 18.05 -2.44 -31.81
CA ILE A 547 18.32 -2.53 -33.25
C ILE A 547 19.63 -1.87 -33.67
N SER A 548 20.11 -0.89 -32.88
CA SER A 548 21.24 -0.03 -33.31
C SER A 548 22.55 -0.29 -32.57
N SER A 549 22.49 -0.79 -31.32
CA SER A 549 23.63 -0.78 -30.38
C SER A 549 24.21 0.62 -30.15
N ILE A 550 23.45 1.67 -30.43
CA ILE A 550 23.84 3.06 -30.20
C ILE A 550 23.41 3.49 -28.80
N ARG A 551 24.26 4.24 -28.10
CA ARG A 551 23.90 4.77 -26.77
C ARG A 551 22.71 5.73 -26.86
N PRO A 552 21.85 5.84 -25.82
CA PRO A 552 20.64 6.67 -25.85
C PRO A 552 20.91 8.17 -25.96
N SER A 553 22.14 8.59 -25.71
CA SER A 553 22.63 9.95 -25.82
C SER A 553 23.80 10.04 -26.81
N LEU A 554 23.72 10.94 -27.74
CA LEU A 554 24.70 11.14 -28.83
C LEU A 554 25.22 12.57 -28.86
N MET A 555 26.44 12.73 -29.33
CA MET A 555 26.95 14.03 -29.76
C MET A 555 26.94 14.07 -31.30
N GLU A 556 26.25 15.02 -31.88
CA GLU A 556 26.21 15.24 -33.32
C GLU A 556 26.82 16.62 -33.60
N GLY A 557 28.13 16.66 -33.93
CA GLY A 557 28.92 17.88 -33.93
C GLY A 557 29.05 18.44 -32.52
N THR A 558 28.54 19.64 -32.28
CA THR A 558 28.51 20.32 -30.97
C THR A 558 27.20 20.04 -30.18
N ASP A 559 26.21 19.46 -30.84
CA ASP A 559 24.86 19.34 -30.28
C ASP A 559 24.61 17.99 -29.61
N TYR A 560 23.89 18.05 -28.50
CA TYR A 560 23.40 16.88 -27.77
C TYR A 560 22.07 16.41 -28.39
N VAL A 561 22.05 15.18 -28.93
CA VAL A 561 20.87 14.58 -29.58
C VAL A 561 20.53 13.27 -28.91
N THR A 562 19.24 13.02 -28.63
CA THR A 562 18.79 11.70 -28.13
C THR A 562 18.72 10.69 -29.28
N LEU A 563 18.89 9.39 -28.95
CA LEU A 563 18.75 8.30 -29.92
C LEU A 563 17.36 8.30 -30.58
N ALA A 564 16.30 8.62 -29.81
CA ALA A 564 14.94 8.75 -30.34
C ALA A 564 14.85 9.85 -31.42
N GLN A 565 15.44 11.02 -31.18
CA GLN A 565 15.46 12.12 -32.17
C GLN A 565 16.27 11.75 -33.40
N PHE A 566 17.46 11.16 -33.21
CA PHE A 566 18.33 10.69 -34.30
C PHE A 566 17.62 9.64 -35.17
N ALA A 567 17.10 8.56 -34.56
CA ALA A 567 16.44 7.48 -35.26
C ALA A 567 15.17 7.95 -35.98
N LYS A 568 14.36 8.80 -35.34
CA LYS A 568 13.14 9.39 -35.91
C LYS A 568 13.47 10.19 -37.18
N ARG A 569 14.51 11.04 -37.14
CA ARG A 569 14.97 11.81 -38.31
C ARG A 569 15.46 10.90 -39.45
N LYS A 570 16.24 9.85 -39.13
CA LYS A 570 16.74 8.90 -40.12
C LYS A 570 15.65 8.09 -40.80
N ILE A 571 14.66 7.63 -40.03
CA ILE A 571 13.51 6.89 -40.56
C ILE A 571 12.68 7.78 -41.49
N LEU A 572 12.40 9.03 -41.11
CA LEU A 572 11.65 9.96 -41.95
C LEU A 572 12.38 10.27 -43.27
N ASN A 573 13.71 10.27 -43.25
CA ASN A 573 14.53 10.45 -44.44
C ASN A 573 14.70 9.15 -45.25
N LYS A 574 14.07 8.03 -44.89
CA LYS A 574 14.27 6.71 -45.52
C LYS A 574 15.71 6.16 -45.41
N GLU A 575 16.44 6.59 -44.35
CA GLU A 575 17.84 6.22 -44.08
C GLU A 575 17.92 5.21 -42.90
N LEU A 576 17.01 4.24 -42.80
CA LEU A 576 16.96 3.27 -41.68
C LEU A 576 18.28 2.51 -41.52
N THR A 577 18.99 2.25 -42.63
CA THR A 577 20.30 1.59 -42.63
C THR A 577 21.36 2.30 -41.80
N ALA A 578 21.22 3.61 -41.59
CA ALA A 578 22.13 4.40 -40.74
C ALA A 578 21.86 4.19 -39.25
N VAL A 579 20.71 3.64 -38.89
CA VAL A 579 20.32 3.35 -37.50
C VAL A 579 20.64 1.90 -37.10
N VAL A 580 20.52 0.95 -38.05
CA VAL A 580 20.70 -0.49 -37.77
C VAL A 580 22.17 -0.83 -37.49
N ASP A 581 22.42 -1.67 -36.49
CA ASP A 581 23.77 -2.15 -36.13
C ASP A 581 24.43 -2.82 -37.33
N GLN A 582 25.59 -2.27 -37.73
CA GLN A 582 26.33 -2.74 -38.91
C GLN A 582 26.74 -4.22 -38.82
N SER A 583 26.84 -4.78 -37.64
CA SER A 583 27.15 -6.21 -37.47
C SER A 583 26.08 -7.14 -38.01
N PHE A 584 24.86 -6.66 -38.18
CA PHE A 584 23.78 -7.42 -38.81
C PHE A 584 23.90 -7.49 -40.33
N TRP A 585 24.74 -6.70 -40.97
CA TRP A 585 24.93 -6.70 -42.42
C TRP A 585 25.82 -7.83 -42.96
N LEU A 586 26.63 -8.47 -42.08
CA LEU A 586 27.51 -9.55 -42.45
C LEU A 586 26.77 -10.88 -42.40
N GLY A 587 26.26 -11.39 -43.54
CA GLY A 587 25.59 -12.69 -43.65
C GLY A 587 24.09 -12.67 -43.37
N VAL A 588 23.39 -11.59 -43.71
CA VAL A 588 21.97 -11.36 -43.34
C VAL A 588 21.02 -12.16 -44.18
N ASP A 589 20.12 -12.90 -43.53
CA ASP A 589 18.88 -13.41 -44.09
C ASP A 589 17.89 -12.24 -44.31
N LYS A 590 17.22 -12.22 -45.49
CA LYS A 590 16.20 -11.23 -45.86
C LYS A 590 15.11 -11.11 -44.78
N ASN A 591 14.69 -12.25 -44.20
CA ASN A 591 13.69 -12.32 -43.13
C ASN A 591 14.12 -11.55 -41.87
N MET A 592 15.40 -11.62 -41.46
CA MET A 592 15.91 -10.89 -40.33
C MET A 592 15.86 -9.36 -40.54
N MET A 593 16.19 -8.87 -41.75
CA MET A 593 16.09 -7.44 -42.06
C MET A 593 14.63 -6.94 -42.07
N GLU A 594 13.69 -7.77 -42.55
CA GLU A 594 12.28 -7.46 -42.46
C GLU A 594 11.82 -7.35 -40.98
N MET A 595 12.23 -8.27 -40.11
CA MET A 595 11.96 -8.19 -38.66
C MET A 595 12.56 -6.93 -38.04
N ILE A 596 13.84 -6.59 -38.32
CA ILE A 596 14.50 -5.38 -37.80
C ILE A 596 13.76 -4.12 -38.25
N THR A 597 13.33 -4.10 -39.51
CA THR A 597 12.55 -2.99 -40.07
C THR A 597 11.21 -2.85 -39.35
N ALA A 598 10.50 -3.94 -39.14
CA ALA A 598 9.21 -3.93 -38.41
C ALA A 598 9.38 -3.46 -36.94
N VAL A 599 10.47 -3.87 -36.27
CA VAL A 599 10.77 -3.37 -34.90
C VAL A 599 11.12 -1.89 -34.91
N ALA A 600 11.83 -1.39 -35.94
CA ALA A 600 12.13 0.03 -36.08
C ALA A 600 10.87 0.88 -36.28
N GLU A 601 9.92 0.40 -37.09
CA GLU A 601 8.61 1.03 -37.29
C GLU A 601 7.79 1.05 -35.98
N LEU A 602 7.77 -0.05 -35.25
CA LEU A 602 7.13 -0.11 -33.94
C LEU A 602 7.78 0.85 -32.92
N ALA A 603 9.11 0.90 -32.87
CA ALA A 603 9.85 1.84 -32.04
C ALA A 603 9.50 3.31 -32.41
N PHE A 604 9.40 3.61 -33.70
CA PHE A 604 8.97 4.91 -34.17
C PHE A 604 7.55 5.27 -33.71
N GLN A 605 6.61 4.32 -33.72
CA GLN A 605 5.25 4.52 -33.19
C GLN A 605 5.27 4.78 -31.67
N CYS A 606 6.10 4.07 -30.92
CA CYS A 606 6.22 4.24 -29.47
C CYS A 606 6.73 5.62 -29.06
N VAL A 607 7.57 6.28 -29.87
CA VAL A 607 8.15 7.61 -29.55
C VAL A 607 7.40 8.78 -30.18
N GLN A 608 6.14 8.58 -30.63
CA GLN A 608 5.34 9.67 -31.18
C GLN A 608 4.96 10.72 -30.14
N CYS A 609 4.80 11.97 -30.59
CA CYS A 609 4.20 13.08 -29.87
C CYS A 609 3.08 13.67 -30.75
N PRO A 610 1.89 13.86 -30.22
CA PRO A 610 1.48 13.68 -28.82
C PRO A 610 1.30 12.19 -28.43
N LYS A 611 1.32 11.93 -27.10
CA LYS A 611 1.30 10.58 -26.51
C LYS A 611 0.10 9.72 -26.90
N GLU A 612 -1.01 10.34 -27.30
CA GLU A 612 -2.24 9.67 -27.76
C GLU A 612 -2.03 8.86 -29.06
N LEU A 613 -1.00 9.20 -29.84
CA LEU A 613 -0.63 8.47 -31.06
C LEU A 613 0.18 7.19 -30.78
N ARG A 614 0.64 7.00 -29.55
CA ARG A 614 1.43 5.83 -29.15
C ARG A 614 0.52 4.62 -28.94
N PRO A 615 0.94 3.40 -29.33
CA PRO A 615 0.23 2.19 -28.99
C PRO A 615 0.16 1.96 -27.48
N SER A 616 -0.70 1.07 -26.98
CA SER A 616 -0.60 0.53 -25.62
C SER A 616 0.51 -0.52 -25.55
N MET A 617 1.04 -0.80 -24.34
CA MET A 617 2.04 -1.87 -24.18
C MET A 617 1.51 -3.23 -24.65
N LYS A 618 0.22 -3.51 -24.51
CA LYS A 618 -0.41 -4.72 -25.03
C LYS A 618 -0.31 -4.80 -26.54
N GLN A 619 -0.63 -3.71 -27.27
CA GLN A 619 -0.47 -3.63 -28.71
C GLN A 619 1.01 -3.78 -29.14
N VAL A 620 1.93 -3.19 -28.38
CA VAL A 620 3.37 -3.35 -28.61
C VAL A 620 3.79 -4.82 -28.49
N LEU A 621 3.36 -5.50 -27.44
CA LEU A 621 3.65 -6.91 -27.19
C LEU A 621 3.07 -7.78 -28.32
N ASP A 622 1.80 -7.60 -28.68
CA ASP A 622 1.14 -8.35 -29.73
C ASP A 622 1.85 -8.18 -31.08
N THR A 623 2.34 -6.96 -31.37
CA THR A 623 3.12 -6.67 -32.60
C THR A 623 4.48 -7.38 -32.57
N LEU A 624 5.23 -7.31 -31.46
CA LEU A 624 6.52 -8.00 -31.31
C LEU A 624 6.38 -9.52 -31.45
N GLU A 625 5.33 -10.11 -30.86
CA GLU A 625 5.05 -11.52 -31.04
C GLU A 625 4.66 -11.88 -32.47
N GLY A 626 3.90 -11.00 -33.15
CA GLY A 626 3.60 -11.13 -34.57
C GLY A 626 4.88 -11.13 -35.40
N ILE A 627 5.79 -10.20 -35.17
CA ILE A 627 7.11 -10.12 -35.84
C ILE A 627 7.89 -11.43 -35.63
N ARG A 628 7.95 -11.97 -34.43
CA ARG A 628 8.63 -13.24 -34.12
C ARG A 628 8.02 -14.42 -34.90
N LYS A 629 6.69 -14.44 -35.05
CA LYS A 629 5.94 -15.51 -35.75
C LYS A 629 5.88 -15.35 -37.28
N GLY A 630 6.35 -14.21 -37.83
CA GLY A 630 6.25 -13.89 -39.25
C GLY A 630 4.82 -13.57 -39.72
N THR A 631 3.92 -13.18 -38.81
CA THR A 631 2.48 -12.94 -39.10
C THR A 631 2.11 -11.45 -39.13
N TRP A 632 3.09 -10.53 -39.10
CA TRP A 632 2.82 -9.09 -39.18
C TRP A 632 2.49 -8.64 -40.62
N GLY A 633 1.46 -7.83 -40.78
CA GLY A 633 1.16 -7.17 -42.03
C GLY A 633 1.83 -5.80 -42.11
N PHE A 634 2.55 -5.49 -43.21
CA PHE A 634 3.07 -4.15 -43.45
C PHE A 634 1.89 -3.18 -43.64
N ASN A 635 1.61 -2.33 -42.66
CA ASN A 635 0.99 -1.05 -42.94
C ASN A 635 2.11 -0.11 -43.37
N GLN A 636 2.31 -0.01 -44.70
CA GLN A 636 3.30 0.89 -45.27
C GLN A 636 3.08 2.31 -44.74
N ILE A 637 4.07 2.84 -43.99
CA ILE A 637 4.23 4.29 -43.82
C ILE A 637 4.75 4.81 -45.18
N THR A 638 3.80 5.17 -46.07
CA THR A 638 4.08 5.92 -47.30
C THR A 638 4.35 7.39 -46.97
#